data_67cd0d98ea5cd76512c983ec2c4e61ff
#
_entry.id   67cd0d98ea5cd76512c983ec2c4e61ff
#
_cell.length_a   1.000
_cell.length_b   1.000
_cell.length_c   1.000
_cell.angle_alpha   90.00
_cell.angle_beta   90.00
_cell.angle_gamma   90.00
#
_symmetry.space_group_name_H-M   'P 1'
#
loop_
_entity.id
_entity.type
_entity.pdbx_description
1 polymer ?
#
loop_
_entity_poly.entity_id
_entity_poly.type
_entity_poly.pdbx_seq_one_letter_code
_entity_poly.pdbx_strand_id
1 'polypeptide(L)'
;NYGVSLQSAQNQLKERSLPLTVDNIYTEIQKHIIEPNLVSSMMAHDTFLKDWLIHQEEDVDKISRYLDTIKNKYKMFTTFLVSEKTKNYYSTKGLLEQVKEGNPNNSWYFDFIQNPNPNEINLDFNDHIDDSMIMFINHKIFDDQFHLIGATGIGLKVAYVNDMLKHFRQKY
;
A
#
# COMPACT_ATOMS: atom_id res chain seq x y z
N ASN A 1 -7.30 -15.85 0.57
CA ASN A 1 -8.25 -15.11 1.32
C ASN A 1 -7.79 -14.89 2.76
N TYR A 2 -7.11 -13.81 2.93
CA TYR A 2 -6.37 -13.50 4.13
C TYR A 2 -7.25 -13.40 5.39
N GLY A 3 -8.39 -12.75 5.31
CA GLY A 3 -9.29 -12.55 6.45
C GLY A 3 -9.87 -13.86 6.98
N VAL A 4 -10.20 -14.78 6.08
CA VAL A 4 -10.72 -16.10 6.47
C VAL A 4 -9.64 -16.92 7.18
N SER A 5 -8.41 -16.90 6.65
CA SER A 5 -7.30 -17.63 7.27
C SER A 5 -6.98 -17.10 8.66
N LEU A 6 -7.02 -15.80 8.85
CA LEU A 6 -6.76 -15.16 10.14
C LEU A 6 -7.82 -15.57 11.18
N GLN A 7 -9.08 -15.53 10.81
CA GLN A 7 -10.16 -15.90 11.71
C GLN A 7 -10.11 -17.39 12.10
N SER A 8 -9.82 -18.26 11.14
CA SER A 8 -9.69 -19.68 11.38
C SER A 8 -8.53 -19.97 12.34
N ALA A 9 -7.37 -19.37 12.14
CA ALA A 9 -6.21 -19.52 13.01
C ALA A 9 -6.51 -19.02 14.43
N GLN A 10 -7.18 -17.88 14.55
CA GLN A 10 -7.55 -17.30 15.82
C GLN A 10 -8.49 -18.22 16.60
N ASN A 11 -9.51 -18.78 15.94
CA ASN A 11 -10.45 -19.69 16.57
C ASN A 11 -9.78 -20.99 17.05
N GLN A 12 -8.91 -21.56 16.23
CA GLN A 12 -8.18 -22.77 16.60
C GLN A 12 -7.30 -22.57 17.82
N LEU A 13 -6.60 -21.45 17.89
CA LEU A 13 -5.72 -21.15 19.01
C LEU A 13 -6.50 -20.88 20.29
N LYS A 14 -7.65 -20.22 20.20
CA LYS A 14 -8.55 -20.00 21.35
C LYS A 14 -9.07 -21.31 21.92
N GLU A 15 -9.44 -22.25 21.06
CA GLU A 15 -9.90 -23.58 21.48
C GLU A 15 -8.80 -24.37 22.18
N ARG A 16 -7.53 -24.08 21.92
CA ARG A 16 -6.37 -24.72 22.56
C ARG A 16 -5.93 -24.04 23.85
N SER A 17 -6.71 -23.09 24.35
CA SER A 17 -6.41 -22.37 25.60
C SER A 17 -5.15 -21.52 25.56
N LEU A 18 -4.87 -20.83 24.41
CA LEU A 18 -3.76 -19.89 24.26
C LEU A 18 -4.26 -18.48 23.88
N PRO A 19 -5.26 -17.92 24.61
CA PRO A 19 -5.89 -16.67 24.19
C PRO A 19 -4.92 -15.50 24.16
N LEU A 20 -3.98 -15.40 25.10
CA LEU A 20 -3.03 -14.31 25.18
C LEU A 20 -2.06 -14.33 23.98
N THR A 21 -1.58 -15.52 23.59
CA THR A 21 -0.72 -15.69 22.43
C THR A 21 -1.47 -15.35 21.14
N VAL A 22 -2.72 -15.77 21.00
CA VAL A 22 -3.57 -15.44 19.86
C VAL A 22 -3.77 -13.94 19.74
N ASP A 23 -4.07 -13.27 20.85
CA ASP A 23 -4.29 -11.84 20.88
C ASP A 23 -3.02 -11.09 20.48
N ASN A 24 -1.84 -11.54 20.90
CA ASN A 24 -0.57 -10.96 20.54
C ASN A 24 -0.28 -11.12 19.04
N ILE A 25 -0.52 -12.30 18.48
CA ILE A 25 -0.34 -12.56 17.05
C ILE A 25 -1.30 -11.69 16.24
N TYR A 26 -2.57 -11.65 16.63
CA TYR A 26 -3.58 -10.82 15.97
C TYR A 26 -3.18 -9.34 15.97
N THR A 27 -2.74 -8.84 17.12
CA THR A 27 -2.30 -7.45 17.28
C THR A 27 -1.15 -7.11 16.35
N GLU A 28 -0.16 -8.00 16.24
CA GLU A 28 0.99 -7.79 15.34
C GLU A 28 0.57 -7.81 13.87
N ILE A 29 -0.26 -8.76 13.46
CA ILE A 29 -0.78 -8.81 12.09
C ILE A 29 -1.56 -7.54 11.78
N GLN A 30 -2.42 -7.11 12.69
CA GLN A 30 -3.20 -5.90 12.54
C GLN A 30 -2.32 -4.67 12.37
N LYS A 31 -1.29 -4.55 13.19
CA LYS A 31 -0.36 -3.42 13.14
C LYS A 31 0.42 -3.38 11.83
N HIS A 32 0.86 -4.52 11.32
CA HIS A 32 1.84 -4.57 10.23
C HIS A 32 1.24 -4.83 8.85
N ILE A 33 -0.04 -5.21 8.78
CA ILE A 33 -0.72 -5.45 7.50
C ILE A 33 -2.02 -4.69 7.40
N ILE A 34 -2.88 -4.79 8.41
CA ILE A 34 -4.19 -4.13 8.39
C ILE A 34 -4.03 -2.62 8.49
N GLU A 35 -3.18 -2.14 9.38
CA GLU A 35 -2.93 -0.71 9.54
C GLU A 35 -2.36 -0.07 8.27
N PRO A 36 -1.32 -0.61 7.61
CA PRO A 36 -0.87 -0.09 6.32
C PRO A 36 -1.96 -0.09 5.24
N ASN A 37 -2.83 -1.08 5.21
CA ASN A 37 -3.95 -1.10 4.29
C ASN A 37 -4.93 0.04 4.56
N LEU A 38 -5.22 0.33 5.83
CA LEU A 38 -6.06 1.46 6.21
C LEU A 38 -5.43 2.79 5.79
N VAL A 39 -4.12 2.96 5.99
CA VAL A 39 -3.41 4.17 5.57
C VAL A 39 -3.54 4.37 4.06
N SER A 40 -3.31 3.33 3.28
CA SER A 40 -3.43 3.37 1.83
C SER A 40 -4.87 3.70 1.39
N SER A 41 -5.86 3.11 2.04
CA SER A 41 -7.28 3.39 1.80
C SER A 41 -7.62 4.85 2.12
N MET A 42 -7.14 5.36 3.24
CA MET A 42 -7.37 6.76 3.62
C MET A 42 -6.76 7.72 2.61
N MET A 43 -5.57 7.42 2.10
CA MET A 43 -4.94 8.23 1.05
C MET A 43 -5.82 8.28 -0.21
N ALA A 44 -6.38 7.15 -0.61
CA ALA A 44 -7.24 7.06 -1.79
C ALA A 44 -8.55 7.81 -1.65
N HIS A 45 -8.99 8.07 -0.42
CA HIS A 45 -10.22 8.80 -0.12
C HIS A 45 -9.97 10.23 0.36
N ASP A 46 -8.71 10.65 0.42
CA ASP A 46 -8.33 11.98 0.89
C ASP A 46 -8.75 13.05 -0.11
N THR A 47 -9.50 14.02 0.36
CA THR A 47 -10.03 15.09 -0.49
C THR A 47 -8.92 15.98 -1.04
N PHE A 48 -7.85 16.22 -0.27
CA PHE A 48 -6.70 16.97 -0.75
C PHE A 48 -6.06 16.27 -1.96
N LEU A 49 -5.83 14.96 -1.86
CA LEU A 49 -5.20 14.19 -2.91
C LEU A 49 -6.06 14.15 -4.17
N LYS A 50 -7.38 13.96 -4.02
CA LYS A 50 -8.32 13.99 -5.13
C LYS A 50 -8.34 15.35 -5.82
N ASP A 51 -8.43 16.42 -5.04
CA ASP A 51 -8.45 17.78 -5.56
C ASP A 51 -7.16 18.10 -6.31
N TRP A 52 -6.03 17.67 -5.78
CA TRP A 52 -4.73 17.88 -6.43
C TRP A 52 -4.68 17.21 -7.81
N LEU A 53 -5.19 15.99 -7.92
CA LEU A 53 -5.28 15.28 -9.20
C LEU A 53 -6.21 15.98 -10.18
N ILE A 54 -7.38 16.44 -9.69
CA ILE A 54 -8.40 17.06 -10.53
C ILE A 54 -7.97 18.46 -11.00
N HIS A 55 -7.23 19.20 -10.16
CA HIS A 55 -6.77 20.55 -10.45
C HIS A 55 -5.41 20.59 -11.15
N GLN A 56 -5.25 19.78 -12.19
CA GLN A 56 -4.13 19.81 -13.13
C GLN A 56 -2.79 19.37 -12.52
N GLU A 57 -2.78 18.72 -11.36
CA GLU A 57 -1.54 18.24 -10.71
C GLU A 57 -0.54 19.39 -10.54
N GLU A 58 -1.05 20.57 -10.17
CA GLU A 58 -0.22 21.74 -9.95
C GLU A 58 0.51 21.65 -8.61
N ASP A 59 1.76 22.15 -8.58
CA ASP A 59 2.60 22.15 -7.39
C ASP A 59 2.99 20.74 -6.94
N VAL A 60 3.95 20.15 -7.68
CA VAL A 60 4.49 18.82 -7.40
C VAL A 60 5.11 18.74 -6.00
N ASP A 61 5.72 19.85 -5.51
CA ASP A 61 6.26 19.88 -4.16
C ASP A 61 5.19 19.61 -3.10
N LYS A 62 4.00 20.10 -3.33
CA LYS A 62 2.87 19.93 -2.40
C LYS A 62 2.49 18.46 -2.24
N ILE A 63 2.38 17.73 -3.36
CA ILE A 63 2.05 16.30 -3.30
C ILE A 63 3.21 15.48 -2.74
N SER A 64 4.46 15.87 -3.06
CA SER A 64 5.64 15.19 -2.52
C SER A 64 5.72 15.32 -1.01
N ARG A 65 5.42 16.50 -0.48
CA ARG A 65 5.38 16.71 0.97
C ARG A 65 4.26 15.89 1.64
N TYR A 66 3.11 15.79 0.99
CA TYR A 66 2.01 14.95 1.47
C TYR A 66 2.45 13.49 1.56
N LEU A 67 3.03 12.96 0.48
CA LEU A 67 3.50 11.57 0.43
C LEU A 67 4.62 11.31 1.45
N ASP A 68 5.52 12.26 1.62
CA ASP A 68 6.61 12.16 2.60
C ASP A 68 6.10 12.19 4.03
N THR A 69 5.11 13.02 4.31
CA THR A 69 4.48 13.09 5.63
C THR A 69 3.84 11.75 6.02
N ILE A 70 3.08 11.14 5.10
CA ILE A 70 2.46 9.84 5.33
C ILE A 70 3.54 8.76 5.54
N LYS A 71 4.55 8.74 4.68
CA LYS A 71 5.66 7.79 4.78
C LYS A 71 6.33 7.84 6.15
N ASN A 72 6.66 9.03 6.62
CA ASN A 72 7.37 9.21 7.87
C ASN A 72 6.48 8.97 9.10
N LYS A 73 5.24 9.45 9.05
CA LYS A 73 4.29 9.29 10.15
C LYS A 73 4.02 7.81 10.44
N TYR A 74 3.81 7.02 9.41
CA TYR A 74 3.42 5.62 9.54
C TYR A 74 4.58 4.65 9.31
N LYS A 75 5.81 5.17 9.15
CA LYS A 75 7.04 4.36 9.02
C LYS A 75 6.97 3.39 7.83
N MET A 76 6.51 3.89 6.70
CA MET A 76 6.46 3.14 5.46
C MET A 76 7.82 3.21 4.75
N PHE A 77 8.12 2.21 3.92
CA PHE A 77 9.30 2.26 3.06
C PHE A 77 9.14 3.29 1.95
N THR A 78 7.95 3.33 1.36
CA THR A 78 7.63 4.29 0.30
C THR A 78 6.13 4.57 0.25
N THR A 79 5.78 5.70 -0.36
CA THR A 79 4.41 6.06 -0.71
C THR A 79 4.42 6.60 -2.15
N PHE A 80 3.31 6.46 -2.85
CA PHE A 80 3.24 6.89 -4.25
C PHE A 80 1.84 7.32 -4.65
N LEU A 81 1.78 8.03 -5.78
CA LEU A 81 0.56 8.44 -6.44
C LEU A 81 0.75 8.34 -7.95
N VAL A 82 -0.19 7.70 -8.65
CA VAL A 82 -0.21 7.68 -10.12
C VAL A 82 -1.48 8.37 -10.59
N SER A 83 -1.34 9.31 -11.52
CA SER A 83 -2.46 9.97 -12.17
C SER A 83 -2.95 9.15 -13.35
N GLU A 84 -4.25 8.90 -13.45
CA GLU A 84 -4.82 8.24 -14.62
C GLU A 84 -4.79 9.16 -15.85
N LYS A 85 -4.95 10.45 -15.65
CA LYS A 85 -4.96 11.42 -16.75
C LYS A 85 -3.60 11.58 -17.41
N THR A 86 -2.57 11.83 -16.62
CA THR A 86 -1.22 12.10 -17.14
C THR A 86 -0.33 10.88 -17.19
N LYS A 87 -0.70 9.83 -16.46
CA LYS A 87 0.12 8.65 -16.23
C LYS A 87 1.41 8.96 -15.45
N ASN A 88 1.49 10.13 -14.83
CA ASN A 88 2.62 10.52 -14.02
C ASN A 88 2.64 9.73 -12.70
N TYR A 89 3.83 9.25 -12.33
CA TYR A 89 4.07 8.57 -11.08
C TYR A 89 4.84 9.51 -10.15
N TYR A 90 4.21 9.86 -9.04
CA TYR A 90 4.77 10.74 -8.02
C TYR A 90 5.20 9.95 -6.79
N SER A 91 6.31 10.37 -6.20
CA SER A 91 6.82 9.82 -4.93
C SER A 91 7.16 10.96 -3.98
N THR A 92 7.77 10.61 -2.86
CA THR A 92 8.29 11.61 -1.91
C THR A 92 9.35 12.52 -2.53
N LYS A 93 9.95 12.11 -3.64
CA LYS A 93 10.99 12.87 -4.36
C LYS A 93 10.45 13.66 -5.55
N GLY A 94 9.14 13.67 -5.74
CA GLY A 94 8.48 14.37 -6.84
C GLY A 94 8.08 13.44 -7.97
N LEU A 95 8.00 13.99 -9.18
CA LEU A 95 7.68 13.20 -10.37
C LEU A 95 8.86 12.30 -10.71
N LEU A 96 8.66 10.99 -10.65
CA LEU A 96 9.72 10.01 -10.96
C LEU A 96 9.69 9.56 -12.41
N GLU A 97 8.50 9.25 -12.92
CA GLU A 97 8.36 8.69 -14.27
C GLU A 97 6.94 8.84 -14.75
N GLN A 98 6.72 8.49 -15.98
CA GLN A 98 5.39 8.33 -16.57
C GLN A 98 5.19 6.84 -16.83
N VAL A 99 4.12 6.26 -16.29
CA VAL A 99 3.84 4.84 -16.52
C VAL A 99 3.38 4.64 -17.96
N LYS A 100 3.89 3.59 -18.61
CA LYS A 100 3.63 3.31 -20.03
C LYS A 100 3.25 1.86 -20.24
N GLU A 101 2.21 1.64 -21.04
CA GLU A 101 1.89 0.30 -21.51
C GLU A 101 3.07 -0.28 -22.30
N GLY A 102 3.30 -1.59 -22.12
CA GLY A 102 4.41 -2.26 -22.75
C GLY A 102 5.73 -2.20 -21.97
N ASN A 103 5.84 -1.30 -20.98
CA ASN A 103 6.97 -1.32 -20.07
C ASN A 103 6.70 -2.36 -18.96
N PRO A 104 7.51 -3.43 -18.84
CA PRO A 104 7.28 -4.46 -17.84
C PRO A 104 7.23 -3.95 -16.41
N ASN A 105 7.97 -2.87 -16.12
CA ASN A 105 7.98 -2.28 -14.78
C ASN A 105 6.70 -1.52 -14.45
N ASN A 106 5.87 -1.22 -15.45
CA ASN A 106 4.63 -0.49 -15.28
C ASN A 106 3.37 -1.35 -15.47
N SER A 107 3.53 -2.62 -15.81
CA SER A 107 2.41 -3.51 -16.09
C SER A 107 1.45 -3.63 -14.90
N TRP A 108 1.97 -3.54 -13.68
CA TRP A 108 1.17 -3.61 -12.46
C TRP A 108 0.03 -2.59 -12.47
N TYR A 109 0.29 -1.36 -12.95
CA TYR A 109 -0.71 -0.30 -12.96
C TYR A 109 -1.83 -0.59 -13.93
N PHE A 110 -1.49 -0.96 -15.17
CA PHE A 110 -2.48 -1.23 -16.21
C PHE A 110 -3.31 -2.47 -15.89
N ASP A 111 -2.70 -3.49 -15.31
CA ASP A 111 -3.41 -4.67 -14.84
C ASP A 111 -4.35 -4.32 -13.69
N PHE A 112 -3.91 -3.48 -12.77
CA PHE A 112 -4.71 -3.07 -11.63
C PHE A 112 -5.95 -2.27 -12.04
N ILE A 113 -5.80 -1.29 -12.93
CA ILE A 113 -6.96 -0.47 -13.34
C ILE A 113 -7.98 -1.25 -14.17
N GLN A 114 -7.57 -2.32 -14.83
CA GLN A 114 -8.48 -3.20 -15.57
C GLN A 114 -9.18 -4.22 -14.69
N ASN A 115 -8.65 -4.52 -13.55
CA ASN A 115 -9.18 -5.45 -12.58
C ASN A 115 -10.35 -4.78 -11.84
N PRO A 116 -11.44 -5.50 -11.51
CA PRO A 116 -12.59 -4.90 -10.85
C PRO A 116 -12.39 -4.57 -9.37
N ASN A 117 -11.32 -5.04 -8.75
CA ASN A 117 -11.09 -4.85 -7.31
C ASN A 117 -10.65 -3.42 -7.02
N PRO A 118 -11.15 -2.79 -5.93
CA PRO A 118 -10.75 -1.43 -5.57
C PRO A 118 -9.34 -1.35 -5.00
N ASN A 119 -8.80 -2.46 -4.55
CA ASN A 119 -7.45 -2.53 -3.98
C ASN A 119 -6.77 -3.85 -4.35
N GLU A 120 -5.45 -3.87 -4.17
CA GLU A 120 -4.66 -5.09 -4.34
C GLU A 120 -3.39 -5.03 -3.52
N ILE A 121 -2.79 -6.19 -3.28
CA ILE A 121 -1.42 -6.30 -2.77
C ILE A 121 -0.55 -6.80 -3.94
N ASN A 122 0.54 -6.08 -4.20
CA ASN A 122 1.46 -6.38 -5.27
C ASN A 122 2.88 -6.52 -4.72
N LEU A 123 3.56 -7.60 -5.08
CA LEU A 123 4.96 -7.81 -4.71
C LEU A 123 5.84 -7.41 -5.88
N ASP A 124 6.83 -6.57 -5.61
CA ASP A 124 7.71 -6.07 -6.65
C ASP A 124 9.17 -6.03 -6.17
N PHE A 125 10.09 -6.40 -7.08
CA PHE A 125 11.52 -6.21 -6.87
C PHE A 125 11.88 -4.81 -7.36
N ASN A 126 12.42 -4.00 -6.45
CA ASN A 126 12.90 -2.68 -6.84
C ASN A 126 14.43 -2.71 -6.92
N ASP A 127 14.93 -2.96 -8.14
CA ASP A 127 16.37 -3.01 -8.43
C ASP A 127 17.08 -1.69 -8.15
N HIS A 128 16.34 -0.59 -8.06
CA HIS A 128 16.90 0.75 -7.87
C HIS A 128 17.21 1.07 -6.42
N ILE A 129 16.72 0.27 -5.45
CA ILE A 129 16.82 0.64 -4.04
C ILE A 129 17.60 -0.35 -3.19
N ASP A 130 17.96 -1.49 -3.58
CA ASP A 130 18.82 -2.49 -2.89
C ASP A 130 18.35 -3.94 -3.09
N ASP A 131 17.89 -4.29 -4.26
CA ASP A 131 17.44 -5.66 -4.61
C ASP A 131 16.42 -6.23 -3.60
N SER A 132 15.68 -5.36 -2.91
CA SER A 132 14.69 -5.80 -1.94
C SER A 132 13.34 -5.99 -2.60
N MET A 133 12.66 -7.04 -2.18
CA MET A 133 11.25 -7.21 -2.53
C MET A 133 10.42 -6.24 -1.69
N ILE A 134 9.56 -5.50 -2.35
CA ILE A 134 8.64 -4.54 -1.72
C ILE A 134 7.22 -5.09 -1.86
N MET A 135 6.47 -5.03 -0.76
CA MET A 135 5.05 -5.31 -0.76
C MET A 135 4.30 -3.99 -0.90
N PHE A 136 3.64 -3.78 -2.02
CA PHE A 136 2.81 -2.61 -2.25
C PHE A 136 1.35 -2.92 -1.93
N ILE A 137 0.72 -2.01 -1.23
CA ILE A 137 -0.73 -2.04 -0.99
C ILE A 137 -1.33 -0.87 -1.75
N ASN A 138 -2.03 -1.18 -2.83
CA ASN A 138 -2.52 -0.22 -3.80
C ASN A 138 -4.02 -0.04 -3.69
N HIS A 139 -4.49 1.21 -3.80
CA HIS A 139 -5.90 1.55 -3.84
C HIS A 139 -6.20 2.44 -5.04
N LYS A 140 -7.31 2.15 -5.72
CA LYS A 140 -7.82 3.01 -6.78
C LYS A 140 -8.39 4.28 -6.18
N ILE A 141 -8.25 5.39 -6.91
CA ILE A 141 -8.82 6.67 -6.55
C ILE A 141 -9.93 7.00 -7.53
N PHE A 142 -11.09 7.33 -6.98
CA PHE A 142 -12.28 7.71 -7.77
C PHE A 142 -12.70 9.14 -7.44
N ASP A 143 -13.22 9.85 -8.43
CA ASP A 143 -13.84 11.13 -8.19
C ASP A 143 -15.26 10.96 -7.61
N ASP A 144 -15.98 12.07 -7.40
CA ASP A 144 -17.31 12.03 -6.79
C ASP A 144 -18.37 11.40 -7.70
N GLN A 145 -18.08 11.24 -8.99
CA GLN A 145 -18.92 10.55 -9.95
C GLN A 145 -18.47 9.11 -10.20
N PHE A 146 -17.57 8.60 -9.38
CA PHE A 146 -17.02 7.24 -9.46
C PHE A 146 -16.21 6.96 -10.74
N HIS A 147 -15.63 8.01 -11.35
CA HIS A 147 -14.67 7.84 -12.43
C HIS A 147 -13.27 7.60 -11.83
N LEU A 148 -12.53 6.66 -12.39
CA LEU A 148 -11.16 6.39 -11.97
C LEU A 148 -10.26 7.57 -12.32
N ILE A 149 -9.58 8.15 -11.33
CA ILE A 149 -8.67 9.27 -11.53
C ILE A 149 -7.22 8.94 -11.17
N GLY A 150 -6.96 7.79 -10.59
CA GLY A 150 -5.59 7.38 -10.27
C GLY A 150 -5.51 6.19 -9.34
N ALA A 151 -4.31 5.96 -8.84
CA ALA A 151 -4.02 4.96 -7.83
C ALA A 151 -3.00 5.50 -6.84
N THR A 152 -3.10 5.09 -5.60
CA THR A 152 -2.14 5.48 -4.56
C THR A 152 -1.86 4.27 -3.69
N GLY A 153 -0.80 4.34 -2.90
CA GLY A 153 -0.50 3.27 -2.00
C GLY A 153 0.77 3.47 -1.21
N ILE A 154 1.07 2.44 -0.44
CA ILE A 154 2.26 2.38 0.39
C ILE A 154 3.06 1.13 0.04
N GLY A 155 4.35 1.16 0.33
CA GLY A 155 5.22 0.01 0.19
C GLY A 155 5.94 -0.30 1.47
N LEU A 156 6.09 -1.59 1.75
CA LEU A 156 6.82 -2.13 2.89
C LEU A 156 7.85 -3.12 2.40
N LYS A 157 9.04 -3.11 3.00
CA LYS A 157 10.05 -4.14 2.69
C LYS A 157 9.56 -5.49 3.21
N VAL A 158 9.54 -6.49 2.34
CA VAL A 158 9.15 -7.85 2.73
C VAL A 158 10.08 -8.41 3.79
N ALA A 159 11.37 -8.10 3.72
CA ALA A 159 12.34 -8.50 4.75
C ALA A 159 11.91 -8.02 6.14
N TYR A 160 11.44 -6.78 6.24
CA TYR A 160 10.97 -6.22 7.50
C TYR A 160 9.75 -6.99 8.04
N VAL A 161 8.78 -7.29 7.18
CA VAL A 161 7.60 -8.07 7.57
C VAL A 161 7.99 -9.48 7.98
N ASN A 162 8.89 -10.11 7.23
CA ASN A 162 9.38 -11.45 7.54
C ASN A 162 10.13 -11.51 8.87
N ASP A 163 10.98 -10.55 9.14
CA ASP A 163 11.75 -10.49 10.40
C ASP A 163 10.81 -10.38 11.60
N MET A 164 9.77 -9.61 11.49
CA MET A 164 8.77 -9.51 12.52
C MET A 164 8.01 -10.80 12.75
N LEU A 165 7.58 -11.46 11.69
CA LEU A 165 6.89 -12.75 11.78
C LEU A 165 7.82 -13.82 12.36
N LYS A 166 9.12 -13.79 12.04
CA LYS A 166 10.13 -14.68 12.64
C LYS A 166 10.28 -14.41 14.12
N HIS A 167 10.39 -13.15 14.51
CA HIS A 167 10.48 -12.77 15.91
C HIS A 167 9.29 -13.31 16.70
N PHE A 168 8.11 -13.21 16.14
CA PHE A 168 6.90 -13.74 16.73
C PHE A 168 6.95 -15.26 16.89
N ARG A 169 7.37 -15.98 15.86
CA ARG A 169 7.45 -17.44 15.88
C ARG A 169 8.45 -17.95 16.91
N GLN A 170 9.57 -17.24 17.12
CA GLN A 170 10.58 -17.62 18.11
C GLN A 170 10.11 -17.37 19.54
N LYS A 171 9.23 -16.38 19.74
CA LYS A 171 8.73 -16.01 21.05
C LYS A 171 7.54 -16.90 21.48
N TYR A 172 6.75 -17.31 20.55
CA TYR A 172 5.53 -18.08 20.73
C TYR A 172 5.52 -19.35 19.87
#